data_fee220baa523f063cbf05b51f86f568c
#
_entry.id   fee220baa523f063cbf05b51f86f568c
#
_cell.length_a   1.000
_cell.length_b   1.000
_cell.length_c   1.000
_cell.angle_alpha   90.00
_cell.angle_beta   90.00
_cell.angle_gamma   90.00
#
_symmetry.space_group_name_H-M   'P 1'
#
loop_
_entity.id
_entity.type
_entity.pdbx_description
1 polymer ?
#
loop_
_entity_poly.entity_id
_entity_poly.type
_entity_poly.pdbx_seq_one_letter_code
_entity_poly.pdbx_strand_id
1 'polypeptide(L)'
;MSQSPESLPAASGKKILLSMGTTYAMGTFNDNFFKQAALLLAASAGLESIQGIASAMFALPFVACSAWAGWLADRMPKNKMVIWSKFMELAAMLYGVWALVDMNWAGMVVVVFLMGLQSTIFSPALNGAIPENFPPQEVPRVNALLKLATTATILLGIAAGGVVLDLPEFSAFAAFIPQGDHGFGRLAVGAVAVFIAVIGLASAFGIGKSVVSAGANAPFPLLGPVHSVLHALECRRRDPHLFLTLAGEAFFYCLSSFALLCINNLGIIQLSFSLTVTSLLSVAMMIGICVGSVLAGRYEAPSWRRIMVPAGAGLGLGLMLSGLAPLLPEALQFPWLFLLLTFSGVCGGLYLIPLVSFIQVRPAATEKGKTLGISNFSCFSGILLSGLIFAWLGKVPPAWLLAGSGIGALAFIS
;
A
#
# COMPACT_ATOMS: atom_id res chain seq x y z
N MET A 1 21.81 3.60 36.41
CA MET A 1 22.07 2.16 36.18
C MET A 1 21.02 1.67 35.19
N SER A 2 21.38 1.65 33.90
CA SER A 2 20.52 1.08 32.84
C SER A 2 20.71 -0.43 32.90
N GLN A 3 19.68 -1.14 33.29
CA GLN A 3 19.63 -2.59 33.11
C GLN A 3 19.68 -2.85 31.60
N SER A 4 20.77 -3.49 31.12
CA SER A 4 20.82 -4.06 29.80
C SER A 4 19.67 -5.07 29.67
N PRO A 5 18.88 -5.04 28.58
CA PRO A 5 17.81 -6.03 28.40
C PRO A 5 18.47 -7.42 28.37
N GLU A 6 18.05 -8.28 29.32
CA GLU A 6 18.41 -9.69 29.30
C GLU A 6 18.09 -10.24 27.92
N SER A 7 19.07 -10.82 27.25
CA SER A 7 18.87 -11.43 25.95
C SER A 7 17.84 -12.54 26.07
N LEU A 8 16.69 -12.37 25.41
CA LEU A 8 15.67 -13.41 25.33
C LEU A 8 16.29 -14.71 24.81
N PRO A 9 15.91 -15.88 25.32
CA PRO A 9 16.35 -17.15 24.77
C PRO A 9 16.11 -17.21 23.25
N ALA A 10 17.07 -17.66 22.46
CA ALA A 10 17.01 -17.67 20.99
C ALA A 10 15.73 -18.32 20.43
N ALA A 11 15.17 -19.32 21.12
CA ALA A 11 13.90 -19.94 20.79
C ALA A 11 12.70 -18.98 20.96
N SER A 12 12.74 -18.10 21.96
CA SER A 12 11.70 -17.08 22.20
C SER A 12 11.74 -16.01 21.12
N GLY A 13 12.93 -15.55 20.73
CA GLY A 13 13.09 -14.54 19.66
C GLY A 13 12.58 -15.02 18.30
N LYS A 14 12.83 -16.28 17.93
CA LYS A 14 12.29 -16.88 16.68
C LYS A 14 10.75 -16.94 16.69
N LYS A 15 10.15 -17.32 17.81
CA LYS A 15 8.67 -17.37 17.95
C LYS A 15 8.05 -15.99 17.83
N ILE A 16 8.65 -14.98 18.47
CA ILE A 16 8.18 -13.59 18.38
C ILE A 16 8.32 -13.08 16.93
N LEU A 17 9.44 -13.31 16.26
CA LEU A 17 9.66 -12.93 14.87
C LEU A 17 8.62 -13.58 13.94
N LEU A 18 8.35 -14.87 14.12
CA LEU A 18 7.34 -15.58 13.33
C LEU A 18 5.95 -14.97 13.57
N SER A 19 5.56 -14.71 14.82
CA SER A 19 4.28 -14.09 15.15
C SER A 19 4.14 -12.69 14.58
N MET A 20 5.17 -11.85 14.72
CA MET A 20 5.19 -10.49 14.13
C MET A 20 5.11 -10.57 12.60
N GLY A 21 5.91 -11.44 11.98
CA GLY A 21 5.94 -11.65 10.53
C GLY A 21 4.60 -12.12 9.98
N THR A 22 4.00 -13.14 10.60
CA THR A 22 2.69 -13.66 10.19
C THR A 22 1.61 -12.60 10.38
N THR A 23 1.56 -11.91 11.52
CA THR A 23 0.57 -10.86 11.79
C THR A 23 0.66 -9.74 10.76
N TYR A 24 1.88 -9.31 10.40
CA TYR A 24 2.09 -8.26 9.41
C TYR A 24 1.77 -8.72 7.99
N ALA A 25 2.24 -9.92 7.63
CA ALA A 25 2.01 -10.51 6.32
C ALA A 25 0.52 -10.74 6.05
N MET A 26 -0.23 -11.29 7.01
CA MET A 26 -1.67 -11.51 6.87
C MET A 26 -2.44 -10.19 6.74
N GLY A 27 -2.08 -9.17 7.53
CA GLY A 27 -2.71 -7.85 7.41
C GLY A 27 -2.46 -7.19 6.05
N THR A 28 -1.20 -7.17 5.59
CA THR A 28 -0.87 -6.60 4.27
C THR A 28 -1.47 -7.38 3.11
N PHE A 29 -1.55 -8.70 3.21
CA PHE A 29 -2.27 -9.52 2.24
C PHE A 29 -3.74 -9.09 2.19
N ASN A 30 -4.40 -9.06 3.33
CA ASN A 30 -5.83 -8.80 3.45
C ASN A 30 -6.21 -7.40 2.95
N ASP A 31 -5.41 -6.40 3.32
CA ASP A 31 -5.59 -5.01 2.86
C ASP A 31 -5.55 -4.90 1.32
N ASN A 32 -4.60 -5.58 0.68
CA ASN A 32 -4.48 -5.51 -0.78
C ASN A 32 -5.44 -6.46 -1.50
N PHE A 33 -5.73 -7.62 -0.92
CA PHE A 33 -6.67 -8.60 -1.46
C PHE A 33 -8.10 -8.06 -1.54
N PHE A 34 -8.64 -7.62 -0.40
CA PHE A 34 -10.00 -7.08 -0.34
C PHE A 34 -10.14 -5.78 -1.15
N LYS A 35 -9.17 -4.86 -1.00
CA LYS A 35 -9.17 -3.61 -1.76
C LYS A 35 -9.15 -3.88 -3.26
N GLN A 36 -8.27 -4.75 -3.75
CA GLN A 36 -8.20 -5.07 -5.18
C GLN A 36 -9.50 -5.68 -5.67
N ALA A 37 -10.09 -6.62 -4.92
CA ALA A 37 -11.38 -7.21 -5.26
C ALA A 37 -12.49 -6.14 -5.37
N ALA A 38 -12.58 -5.23 -4.40
CA ALA A 38 -13.56 -4.15 -4.40
C ALA A 38 -13.34 -3.18 -5.59
N LEU A 39 -12.08 -2.85 -5.92
CA LEU A 39 -11.74 -2.00 -7.06
C LEU A 39 -12.10 -2.66 -8.41
N LEU A 40 -11.84 -3.96 -8.56
CA LEU A 40 -12.20 -4.71 -9.76
C LEU A 40 -13.70 -4.83 -9.95
N LEU A 41 -14.44 -5.12 -8.88
CA LEU A 41 -15.91 -5.15 -8.91
C LEU A 41 -16.50 -3.77 -9.27
N ALA A 42 -15.96 -2.69 -8.72
CA ALA A 42 -16.39 -1.35 -9.07
C ALA A 42 -16.12 -1.01 -10.55
N ALA A 43 -14.96 -1.45 -11.08
CA ALA A 43 -14.63 -1.30 -12.49
C ALA A 43 -15.56 -2.12 -13.38
N SER A 44 -15.83 -3.40 -13.05
CA SER A 44 -16.74 -4.26 -13.83
C SER A 44 -18.19 -3.75 -13.85
N ALA A 45 -18.60 -3.07 -12.78
CA ALA A 45 -19.91 -2.42 -12.69
C ALA A 45 -19.98 -1.04 -13.37
N GLY A 46 -18.88 -0.54 -13.97
CA GLY A 46 -18.82 0.81 -14.57
C GLY A 46 -18.96 1.93 -13.54
N LEU A 47 -18.48 1.69 -12.31
CA LEU A 47 -18.56 2.62 -11.18
C LEU A 47 -17.19 3.23 -10.86
N GLU A 48 -16.59 3.90 -11.85
CA GLU A 48 -15.23 4.45 -11.79
C GLU A 48 -15.09 5.46 -10.62
N SER A 49 -16.11 6.26 -10.36
CA SER A 49 -16.11 7.21 -9.25
C SER A 49 -15.99 6.49 -7.89
N ILE A 50 -16.68 5.36 -7.72
CA ILE A 50 -16.60 4.55 -6.49
C ILE A 50 -15.21 3.93 -6.35
N GLN A 51 -14.63 3.46 -7.45
CA GLN A 51 -13.25 2.95 -7.45
C GLN A 51 -12.25 4.00 -6.95
N GLY A 52 -12.33 5.23 -7.48
CA GLY A 52 -11.50 6.34 -7.03
C GLY A 52 -11.74 6.72 -5.57
N ILE A 53 -13.02 6.80 -5.15
CA ILE A 53 -13.38 7.09 -3.74
C ILE A 53 -12.87 6.00 -2.80
N ALA A 54 -13.01 4.73 -3.15
CA ALA A 54 -12.51 3.62 -2.32
C ALA A 54 -10.99 3.72 -2.12
N SER A 55 -10.22 3.99 -3.21
CA SER A 55 -8.78 4.21 -3.11
C SER A 55 -8.43 5.41 -2.21
N ALA A 56 -9.15 6.52 -2.34
CA ALA A 56 -8.99 7.70 -1.50
C ALA A 56 -9.31 7.41 -0.02
N MET A 57 -10.39 6.67 0.25
CA MET A 57 -10.83 6.34 1.60
C MET A 57 -9.84 5.41 2.32
N PHE A 58 -9.12 4.54 1.61
CA PHE A 58 -8.02 3.78 2.20
C PHE A 58 -6.89 4.68 2.72
N ALA A 59 -6.54 5.71 1.96
CA ALA A 59 -5.44 6.62 2.30
C ALA A 59 -5.83 7.68 3.34
N LEU A 60 -7.10 8.05 3.42
CA LEU A 60 -7.59 9.12 4.29
C LEU A 60 -7.21 8.96 5.77
N PRO A 61 -7.35 7.77 6.41
CA PRO A 61 -6.92 7.59 7.80
C PRO A 61 -5.42 7.82 8.02
N PHE A 62 -4.57 7.43 7.08
CA PHE A 62 -3.14 7.68 7.15
C PHE A 62 -2.81 9.17 7.14
N VAL A 63 -3.54 9.97 6.36
CA VAL A 63 -3.38 11.42 6.33
C VAL A 63 -3.94 12.06 7.60
N ALA A 64 -5.14 11.66 8.02
CA ALA A 64 -5.84 12.29 9.13
C ALA A 64 -5.37 11.84 10.51
N CYS A 65 -5.07 10.55 10.68
CA CYS A 65 -4.93 9.91 11.99
C CYS A 65 -3.51 9.44 12.34
N SER A 66 -2.50 9.52 11.43
CA SER A 66 -1.14 9.02 11.71
C SER A 66 -0.51 9.61 12.97
N ALA A 67 -0.69 10.92 13.21
CA ALA A 67 -0.16 11.58 14.40
C ALA A 67 -0.82 11.06 15.69
N TRP A 68 -2.13 10.80 15.63
CA TRP A 68 -2.89 10.23 16.76
C TRP A 68 -2.50 8.78 17.03
N ALA A 69 -2.31 8.00 15.96
CA ALA A 69 -1.85 6.61 16.06
C ALA A 69 -0.45 6.51 16.68
N GLY A 70 0.48 7.38 16.30
CA GLY A 70 1.80 7.49 16.91
C GLY A 70 1.72 7.86 18.39
N TRP A 71 0.93 8.89 18.73
CA TRP A 71 0.70 9.33 20.10
C TRP A 71 0.09 8.22 20.97
N LEU A 72 -0.82 7.42 20.41
CA LEU A 72 -1.42 6.27 21.10
C LEU A 72 -0.41 5.16 21.33
N ALA A 73 0.46 4.89 20.33
CA ALA A 73 1.51 3.88 20.42
C ALA A 73 2.57 4.17 21.49
N ASP A 74 2.76 5.45 21.87
CA ASP A 74 3.63 5.82 22.98
C ASP A 74 2.98 5.62 24.34
N ARG A 75 1.66 5.60 24.43
CA ARG A 75 0.89 5.50 25.68
C ARG A 75 0.37 4.12 26.01
N MET A 76 0.23 3.28 25.03
CA MET A 76 -0.28 1.92 25.21
C MET A 76 0.82 0.88 25.00
N PRO A 77 0.78 -0.27 25.69
CA PRO A 77 1.62 -1.40 25.34
C PRO A 77 1.38 -1.80 23.89
N LYS A 78 2.43 -1.79 23.08
CA LYS A 78 2.34 -1.97 21.62
C LYS A 78 1.72 -3.30 21.20
N ASN A 79 2.00 -4.38 21.96
CA ASN A 79 1.37 -5.68 21.73
C ASN A 79 -0.16 -5.63 21.88
N LYS A 80 -0.69 -4.89 22.88
CA LYS A 80 -2.14 -4.71 23.04
C LYS A 80 -2.73 -3.92 21.88
N MET A 81 -2.04 -2.87 21.45
CA MET A 81 -2.48 -2.03 20.33
C MET A 81 -2.52 -2.83 19.01
N VAL A 82 -1.54 -3.71 18.79
CA VAL A 82 -1.56 -4.66 17.65
C VAL A 82 -2.76 -5.60 17.74
N ILE A 83 -3.03 -6.21 18.90
CA ILE A 83 -4.17 -7.09 19.09
C ILE A 83 -5.49 -6.36 18.82
N TRP A 84 -5.68 -5.15 19.36
CA TRP A 84 -6.88 -4.35 19.10
C TRP A 84 -7.05 -3.99 17.64
N SER A 85 -5.99 -3.61 16.93
CA SER A 85 -6.06 -3.36 15.48
C SER A 85 -6.48 -4.60 14.69
N LYS A 86 -6.05 -5.80 15.12
CA LYS A 86 -6.46 -7.06 14.49
C LYS A 86 -7.92 -7.45 14.80
N PHE A 87 -8.44 -7.11 15.96
CA PHE A 87 -9.88 -7.20 16.20
C PHE A 87 -10.69 -6.27 15.31
N MET A 88 -10.22 -5.03 15.11
CA MET A 88 -10.85 -4.08 14.17
C MET A 88 -10.82 -4.64 12.73
N GLU A 89 -9.70 -5.24 12.31
CA GLU A 89 -9.57 -5.88 10.99
C GLU A 89 -10.58 -7.02 10.84
N LEU A 90 -10.69 -7.91 11.83
CA LEU A 90 -11.65 -9.01 11.77
C LEU A 90 -13.10 -8.49 11.69
N ALA A 91 -13.45 -7.49 12.49
CA ALA A 91 -14.78 -6.88 12.44
C ALA A 91 -15.06 -6.22 11.08
N ALA A 92 -14.06 -5.53 10.49
CA ALA A 92 -14.16 -4.95 9.17
C ALA A 92 -14.36 -6.03 8.08
N MET A 93 -13.65 -7.16 8.17
CA MET A 93 -13.81 -8.26 7.20
C MET A 93 -15.16 -8.96 7.33
N LEU A 94 -15.68 -9.16 8.55
CA LEU A 94 -17.02 -9.71 8.76
C LEU A 94 -18.10 -8.80 8.14
N TYR A 95 -17.99 -7.50 8.34
CA TYR A 95 -18.85 -6.52 7.68
C TYR A 95 -18.64 -6.51 6.15
N GLY A 96 -17.38 -6.73 5.71
CA GLY A 96 -17.01 -6.81 4.31
C GLY A 96 -17.64 -8.00 3.58
N VAL A 97 -17.83 -9.15 4.24
CA VAL A 97 -18.58 -10.29 3.67
C VAL A 97 -19.99 -9.84 3.29
N TRP A 98 -20.71 -9.21 4.21
CA TRP A 98 -22.04 -8.69 3.93
C TRP A 98 -22.04 -7.67 2.79
N ALA A 99 -21.12 -6.71 2.81
CA ALA A 99 -21.04 -5.69 1.78
C ALA A 99 -20.76 -6.26 0.38
N LEU A 100 -19.91 -7.33 0.27
CA LEU A 100 -19.62 -8.02 -0.98
C LEU A 100 -20.81 -8.85 -1.46
N VAL A 101 -21.46 -9.59 -0.55
CA VAL A 101 -22.61 -10.45 -0.89
C VAL A 101 -23.76 -9.61 -1.43
N ASP A 102 -24.11 -8.51 -0.76
CA ASP A 102 -25.22 -7.64 -1.12
C ASP A 102 -24.86 -6.58 -2.19
N MET A 103 -23.64 -6.60 -2.72
CA MET A 103 -23.12 -5.56 -3.64
C MET A 103 -23.33 -4.14 -3.10
N ASN A 104 -23.18 -3.98 -1.78
CA ASN A 104 -23.34 -2.68 -1.12
C ASN A 104 -22.09 -1.82 -1.28
N TRP A 105 -22.10 -0.94 -2.27
CA TRP A 105 -20.94 -0.09 -2.59
C TRP A 105 -20.53 0.83 -1.45
N ALA A 106 -21.49 1.43 -0.76
CA ALA A 106 -21.19 2.27 0.41
C ALA A 106 -20.54 1.43 1.53
N GLY A 107 -21.05 0.22 1.77
CA GLY A 107 -20.46 -0.74 2.71
C GLY A 107 -19.03 -1.11 2.33
N MET A 108 -18.74 -1.42 1.05
CA MET A 108 -17.39 -1.73 0.59
C MET A 108 -16.42 -0.55 0.81
N VAL A 109 -16.85 0.68 0.52
CA VAL A 109 -16.05 1.89 0.77
C VAL A 109 -15.78 2.09 2.27
N VAL A 110 -16.78 1.84 3.13
CA VAL A 110 -16.60 1.87 4.60
C VAL A 110 -15.60 0.81 5.05
N VAL A 111 -15.66 -0.42 4.53
CA VAL A 111 -14.68 -1.48 4.85
C VAL A 111 -13.27 -1.03 4.47
N VAL A 112 -13.10 -0.51 3.26
CA VAL A 112 -11.78 -0.04 2.79
C VAL A 112 -11.25 1.12 3.67
N PHE A 113 -12.11 2.03 4.13
CA PHE A 113 -11.76 3.05 5.11
C PHE A 113 -11.33 2.44 6.45
N LEU A 114 -12.10 1.47 6.99
CA LEU A 114 -11.77 0.77 8.25
C LEU A 114 -10.45 0.01 8.14
N MET A 115 -10.16 -0.58 6.98
CA MET A 115 -8.86 -1.21 6.70
C MET A 115 -7.71 -0.19 6.76
N GLY A 116 -7.87 0.98 6.15
CA GLY A 116 -6.90 2.08 6.26
C GLY A 116 -6.72 2.55 7.70
N LEU A 117 -7.82 2.67 8.45
CA LEU A 117 -7.79 3.12 9.84
C LEU A 117 -7.07 2.13 10.75
N GLN A 118 -7.40 0.83 10.66
CA GLN A 118 -6.72 -0.20 11.46
C GLN A 118 -5.24 -0.30 11.11
N SER A 119 -4.88 -0.20 9.82
CA SER A 119 -3.49 -0.23 9.37
C SER A 119 -2.70 1.01 9.81
N THR A 120 -3.35 2.18 9.90
CA THR A 120 -2.76 3.40 10.46
C THR A 120 -2.40 3.23 11.95
N ILE A 121 -3.25 2.53 12.72
CA ILE A 121 -3.02 2.23 14.14
C ILE A 121 -1.99 1.12 14.32
N PHE A 122 -2.08 0.09 13.48
CA PHE A 122 -1.22 -1.09 13.53
C PHE A 122 0.26 -0.78 13.27
N SER A 123 0.53 0.04 12.26
CA SER A 123 1.89 0.28 11.74
C SER A 123 2.86 0.85 12.81
N PRO A 124 2.56 1.93 13.54
CA PRO A 124 3.46 2.45 14.57
C PRO A 124 3.62 1.50 15.75
N ALA A 125 2.57 0.74 16.10
CA ALA A 125 2.63 -0.22 17.19
C ALA A 125 3.55 -1.40 16.85
N LEU A 126 3.42 -2.01 15.67
CA LEU A 126 4.26 -3.14 15.28
C LEU A 126 5.72 -2.72 15.08
N ASN A 127 5.97 -1.64 14.35
CA ASN A 127 7.31 -1.14 14.09
C ASN A 127 8.01 -0.71 15.39
N GLY A 128 7.29 -0.09 16.31
CA GLY A 128 7.80 0.27 17.63
C GLY A 128 8.06 -0.92 18.54
N ALA A 129 7.39 -2.06 18.36
CA ALA A 129 7.63 -3.28 19.13
C ALA A 129 8.93 -4.00 18.71
N ILE A 130 9.47 -3.75 17.51
CA ILE A 130 10.69 -4.41 17.05
C ILE A 130 11.89 -4.14 17.98
N PRO A 131 12.29 -2.88 18.26
CA PRO A 131 13.42 -2.61 19.13
C PRO A 131 13.17 -2.96 20.61
N GLU A 132 11.92 -3.21 21.00
CA GLU A 132 11.58 -3.68 22.37
C GLU A 132 11.76 -5.20 22.54
N ASN A 133 11.69 -5.97 21.43
CA ASN A 133 11.75 -7.43 21.44
C ASN A 133 13.04 -8.00 20.87
N PHE A 134 13.86 -7.19 20.20
CA PHE A 134 15.11 -7.65 19.57
C PHE A 134 16.28 -6.74 19.95
N PRO A 135 17.49 -7.31 20.16
CA PRO A 135 18.68 -6.53 20.43
C PRO A 135 19.04 -5.64 19.22
N PRO A 136 19.68 -4.47 19.43
CA PRO A 136 19.97 -3.49 18.37
C PRO A 136 20.66 -4.06 17.14
N GLN A 137 21.50 -5.09 17.31
CA GLN A 137 22.25 -5.77 16.24
C GLN A 137 21.34 -6.58 15.31
N GLU A 138 20.22 -7.10 15.81
CA GLU A 138 19.27 -7.91 15.05
C GLU A 138 18.16 -7.07 14.38
N VAL A 139 17.89 -5.86 14.86
CA VAL A 139 16.83 -4.98 14.36
C VAL A 139 16.89 -4.79 12.84
N PRO A 140 18.04 -4.54 12.18
CA PRO A 140 18.09 -4.40 10.72
C PRO A 140 17.67 -5.68 9.99
N ARG A 141 18.08 -6.84 10.49
CA ARG A 141 17.71 -8.14 9.92
C ARG A 141 16.22 -8.42 10.05
N VAL A 142 15.64 -8.13 11.23
CA VAL A 142 14.21 -8.30 11.50
C VAL A 142 13.40 -7.40 10.55
N ASN A 143 13.76 -6.11 10.44
CA ASN A 143 13.11 -5.18 9.52
C ASN A 143 13.18 -5.65 8.06
N ALA A 144 14.33 -6.17 7.61
CA ALA A 144 14.49 -6.70 6.26
C ALA A 144 13.56 -7.90 5.99
N LEU A 145 13.47 -8.84 6.94
CA LEU A 145 12.59 -10.01 6.83
C LEU A 145 11.12 -9.61 6.81
N LEU A 146 10.71 -8.70 7.69
CA LEU A 146 9.33 -8.19 7.72
C LEU A 146 8.99 -7.45 6.42
N LYS A 147 9.91 -6.63 5.90
CA LYS A 147 9.71 -5.92 4.64
C LYS A 147 9.59 -6.87 3.45
N LEU A 148 10.42 -7.91 3.40
CA LEU A 148 10.34 -8.94 2.36
C LEU A 148 8.98 -9.67 2.41
N ALA A 149 8.56 -10.10 3.60
CA ALA A 149 7.28 -10.78 3.80
C ALA A 149 6.10 -9.90 3.39
N THR A 150 6.08 -8.63 3.81
CA THR A 150 4.99 -7.70 3.46
C THR A 150 4.96 -7.39 1.96
N THR A 151 6.11 -7.21 1.32
CA THR A 151 6.16 -6.97 -0.13
C THR A 151 5.62 -8.18 -0.90
N ALA A 152 6.02 -9.40 -0.53
CA ALA A 152 5.51 -10.62 -1.15
C ALA A 152 3.99 -10.76 -0.98
N THR A 153 3.47 -10.47 0.22
CA THR A 153 2.03 -10.60 0.50
C THR A 153 1.19 -9.49 -0.12
N ILE A 154 1.73 -8.30 -0.35
CA ILE A 154 1.08 -7.27 -1.18
C ILE A 154 0.85 -7.80 -2.60
N LEU A 155 1.91 -8.34 -3.24
CA LEU A 155 1.82 -8.91 -4.59
C LEU A 155 0.81 -10.06 -4.67
N LEU A 156 0.90 -10.98 -3.70
CA LEU A 156 -0.03 -12.12 -3.61
C LEU A 156 -1.47 -11.67 -3.37
N GLY A 157 -1.70 -10.67 -2.52
CA GLY A 157 -3.02 -10.12 -2.25
C GLY A 157 -3.66 -9.52 -3.50
N ILE A 158 -2.92 -8.70 -4.25
CA ILE A 158 -3.41 -8.11 -5.50
C ILE A 158 -3.71 -9.20 -6.54
N ALA A 159 -2.82 -10.17 -6.73
CA ALA A 159 -3.04 -11.28 -7.65
C ALA A 159 -4.27 -12.10 -7.25
N ALA A 160 -4.35 -12.51 -5.99
CA ALA A 160 -5.44 -13.31 -5.45
C ALA A 160 -6.79 -12.60 -5.55
N GLY A 161 -6.84 -11.27 -5.43
CA GLY A 161 -8.07 -10.48 -5.54
C GLY A 161 -8.82 -10.73 -6.84
N GLY A 162 -8.13 -10.73 -7.98
CA GLY A 162 -8.73 -11.04 -9.28
C GLY A 162 -9.00 -12.52 -9.47
N VAL A 163 -8.04 -13.38 -9.09
CA VAL A 163 -8.16 -14.85 -9.27
C VAL A 163 -9.36 -15.39 -8.49
N VAL A 164 -9.54 -14.97 -7.23
CA VAL A 164 -10.64 -15.46 -6.39
C VAL A 164 -11.99 -14.93 -6.87
N LEU A 165 -12.06 -13.73 -7.43
CA LEU A 165 -13.29 -13.21 -8.02
C LEU A 165 -13.71 -13.96 -9.29
N ASP A 166 -12.76 -14.43 -10.09
CA ASP A 166 -13.04 -15.20 -11.32
C ASP A 166 -13.26 -16.69 -11.07
N LEU A 167 -13.30 -17.15 -9.81
CA LEU A 167 -13.57 -18.57 -9.53
C LEU A 167 -14.92 -19.00 -10.11
N PRO A 168 -14.96 -20.14 -10.80
CA PRO A 168 -16.21 -20.68 -11.36
C PRO A 168 -17.17 -21.10 -10.23
N GLU A 169 -18.45 -21.01 -10.53
CA GLU A 169 -19.50 -21.46 -9.58
C GLU A 169 -19.44 -22.97 -9.37
N PHE A 170 -19.41 -23.38 -8.11
CA PHE A 170 -19.51 -24.79 -7.75
C PHE A 170 -20.96 -25.14 -7.42
N SER A 171 -21.54 -26.10 -8.15
CA SER A 171 -22.92 -26.53 -7.98
C SER A 171 -23.24 -27.00 -6.55
N ALA A 172 -22.28 -27.54 -5.82
CA ALA A 172 -22.43 -27.95 -4.43
C ALA A 172 -22.77 -26.79 -3.47
N PHE A 173 -22.46 -25.55 -3.83
CA PHE A 173 -22.72 -24.35 -3.03
C PHE A 173 -23.82 -23.46 -3.61
N ALA A 174 -24.52 -23.89 -4.69
CA ALA A 174 -25.51 -23.11 -5.42
C ALA A 174 -26.53 -22.39 -4.52
N ALA A 175 -26.95 -23.05 -3.42
CA ALA A 175 -27.94 -22.52 -2.47
C ALA A 175 -27.38 -21.31 -1.65
N PHE A 176 -26.07 -21.15 -1.56
CA PHE A 176 -25.39 -20.10 -0.78
C PHE A 176 -24.75 -19.03 -1.66
N ILE A 177 -24.75 -19.22 -2.99
CA ILE A 177 -24.14 -18.29 -3.94
C ILE A 177 -25.03 -17.06 -4.07
N PRO A 178 -24.50 -15.85 -3.82
CA PRO A 178 -25.23 -14.61 -4.06
C PRO A 178 -25.59 -14.46 -5.54
N GLN A 179 -26.77 -13.93 -5.83
CA GLN A 179 -27.21 -13.68 -7.19
C GLN A 179 -26.37 -12.59 -7.88
N GLY A 180 -26.28 -12.65 -9.20
CA GLY A 180 -25.57 -11.68 -10.04
C GLY A 180 -24.12 -12.07 -10.32
N ASP A 181 -23.41 -11.21 -11.06
CA ASP A 181 -22.07 -11.46 -11.56
C ASP A 181 -21.07 -11.75 -10.44
N HIS A 182 -20.19 -12.72 -10.67
CA HIS A 182 -19.16 -13.15 -9.72
C HIS A 182 -19.69 -13.58 -8.35
N GLY A 183 -20.93 -14.12 -8.23
CA GLY A 183 -21.56 -14.45 -6.96
C GLY A 183 -20.70 -15.34 -6.08
N PHE A 184 -20.19 -16.46 -6.60
CA PHE A 184 -19.29 -17.34 -5.86
C PHE A 184 -17.97 -16.65 -5.51
N GLY A 185 -17.37 -15.92 -6.45
CA GLY A 185 -16.12 -15.18 -6.23
C GLY A 185 -16.25 -14.15 -5.10
N ARG A 186 -17.36 -13.40 -5.03
CA ARG A 186 -17.65 -12.43 -3.95
C ARG A 186 -17.71 -13.10 -2.58
N LEU A 187 -18.42 -14.23 -2.49
CA LEU A 187 -18.48 -15.02 -1.27
C LEU A 187 -17.11 -15.58 -0.87
N ALA A 188 -16.36 -16.10 -1.86
CA ALA A 188 -15.02 -16.64 -1.66
C ALA A 188 -14.03 -15.56 -1.18
N VAL A 189 -14.07 -14.35 -1.76
CA VAL A 189 -13.26 -13.20 -1.30
C VAL A 189 -13.57 -12.89 0.16
N GLY A 190 -14.84 -12.79 0.52
CA GLY A 190 -15.25 -12.56 1.91
C GLY A 190 -14.76 -13.64 2.86
N ALA A 191 -14.93 -14.92 2.51
CA ALA A 191 -14.50 -16.05 3.32
C ALA A 191 -12.97 -16.08 3.52
N VAL A 192 -12.21 -15.89 2.44
CA VAL A 192 -10.74 -15.83 2.51
C VAL A 192 -10.29 -14.65 3.36
N ALA A 193 -10.89 -13.46 3.20
CA ALA A 193 -10.53 -12.28 3.98
C ALA A 193 -10.75 -12.50 5.49
N VAL A 194 -11.88 -13.10 5.89
CA VAL A 194 -12.15 -13.44 7.30
C VAL A 194 -11.16 -14.49 7.79
N PHE A 195 -10.88 -15.53 7.01
CA PHE A 195 -9.93 -16.57 7.39
C PHE A 195 -8.52 -16.01 7.64
N ILE A 196 -8.05 -15.15 6.76
CA ILE A 196 -6.76 -14.45 6.89
C ILE A 196 -6.74 -13.53 8.12
N ALA A 197 -7.83 -12.79 8.37
CA ALA A 197 -7.95 -11.93 9.55
C ALA A 197 -7.89 -12.74 10.85
N VAL A 198 -8.51 -13.93 10.89
CA VAL A 198 -8.44 -14.84 12.06
C VAL A 198 -7.01 -15.33 12.29
N ILE A 199 -6.28 -15.72 11.23
CA ILE A 199 -4.87 -16.12 11.35
C ILE A 199 -4.02 -14.95 11.85
N GLY A 200 -4.22 -13.74 11.29
CA GLY A 200 -3.54 -12.52 11.71
C GLY A 200 -3.77 -12.20 13.19
N LEU A 201 -5.02 -12.29 13.64
CA LEU A 201 -5.39 -12.08 15.03
C LEU A 201 -4.79 -13.16 15.95
N ALA A 202 -4.89 -14.43 15.59
CA ALA A 202 -4.31 -15.52 16.38
C ALA A 202 -2.78 -15.37 16.53
N SER A 203 -2.10 -14.97 15.45
CA SER A 203 -0.66 -14.70 15.46
C SER A 203 -0.29 -13.51 16.36
N ALA A 204 -1.14 -12.48 16.44
CA ALA A 204 -0.89 -11.28 17.24
C ALA A 204 -0.70 -11.56 18.73
N PHE A 205 -1.34 -12.61 19.26
CA PHE A 205 -1.15 -13.02 20.66
C PHE A 205 0.25 -13.59 20.97
N GLY A 206 1.00 -13.98 19.94
CA GLY A 206 2.38 -14.46 20.07
C GLY A 206 3.44 -13.34 20.04
N ILE A 207 3.06 -12.09 19.84
CA ILE A 207 3.96 -10.93 19.89
C ILE A 207 4.38 -10.69 21.35
N GLY A 208 5.68 -10.51 21.56
CA GLY A 208 6.27 -10.34 22.88
C GLY A 208 5.63 -9.20 23.71
N LYS A 209 5.95 -9.16 24.98
CA LYS A 209 5.47 -8.10 25.87
C LYS A 209 6.10 -6.77 25.48
N SER A 210 5.30 -5.72 25.48
CA SER A 210 5.72 -4.35 25.21
C SER A 210 5.48 -3.47 26.45
N VAL A 211 6.33 -2.49 26.64
CA VAL A 211 6.27 -1.53 27.74
C VAL A 211 5.78 -0.19 27.20
N VAL A 212 5.13 0.61 28.04
CA VAL A 212 4.75 1.98 27.68
C VAL A 212 6.02 2.82 27.51
N SER A 213 6.09 3.58 26.42
CA SER A 213 7.26 4.41 26.08
C SER A 213 7.44 5.58 27.04
N ALA A 214 8.67 6.05 27.20
CA ALA A 214 8.98 7.26 28.01
C ALA A 214 8.32 8.54 27.48
N GLY A 215 7.84 8.55 26.22
CA GLY A 215 7.11 9.65 25.59
C GLY A 215 5.63 9.78 25.98
N ALA A 216 5.15 8.97 26.94
CA ALA A 216 3.73 8.93 27.34
C ALA A 216 3.14 10.29 27.84
N ASN A 217 3.97 11.29 28.16
CA ASN A 217 3.54 12.60 28.65
C ASN A 217 3.34 13.66 27.55
N ALA A 218 3.61 13.35 26.26
CA ALA A 218 3.41 14.31 25.19
C ALA A 218 1.92 14.72 25.05
N PRO A 219 1.58 16.01 24.81
CA PRO A 219 0.20 16.44 24.63
C PRO A 219 -0.44 15.79 23.41
N PHE A 220 -1.77 15.72 23.38
CA PHE A 220 -2.51 15.17 22.26
C PHE A 220 -2.30 16.04 20.99
N PRO A 221 -1.89 15.47 19.83
CA PRO A 221 -1.60 16.24 18.63
C PRO A 221 -2.88 16.56 17.84
N LEU A 222 -3.74 17.45 18.37
CA LEU A 222 -5.01 17.84 17.74
C LEU A 222 -4.86 18.24 16.28
N LEU A 223 -3.80 19.00 15.95
CA LEU A 223 -3.53 19.53 14.62
C LEU A 223 -2.40 18.75 13.90
N GLY A 224 -2.29 17.45 14.16
CA GLY A 224 -1.25 16.60 13.56
C GLY A 224 -1.06 16.77 12.06
N PRO A 225 -2.11 16.66 11.21
CA PRO A 225 -2.02 16.88 9.77
C PRO A 225 -1.54 18.29 9.41
N VAL A 226 -2.03 19.33 10.12
CA VAL A 226 -1.62 20.72 9.90
C VAL A 226 -0.14 20.91 10.22
N HIS A 227 0.34 20.33 11.32
CA HIS A 227 1.75 20.36 11.66
C HIS A 227 2.62 19.67 10.59
N SER A 228 2.16 18.56 10.01
CA SER A 228 2.86 17.90 8.91
C SER A 228 2.99 18.80 7.69
N VAL A 229 1.93 19.52 7.31
CA VAL A 229 1.97 20.51 6.21
C VAL A 229 2.90 21.67 6.55
N LEU A 230 2.81 22.25 7.75
CA LEU A 230 3.68 23.35 8.17
C LEU A 230 5.16 22.95 8.18
N HIS A 231 5.48 21.74 8.64
CA HIS A 231 6.84 21.22 8.60
C HIS A 231 7.33 20.97 7.16
N ALA A 232 6.48 20.48 6.26
CA ALA A 232 6.82 20.34 4.85
C ALA A 232 7.16 21.72 4.23
N LEU A 233 6.37 22.76 4.54
CA LEU A 233 6.63 24.13 4.11
C LEU A 233 7.91 24.71 4.72
N GLU A 234 8.22 24.37 5.96
CA GLU A 234 9.46 24.73 6.63
C GLU A 234 10.66 24.05 5.96
N CYS A 235 10.57 22.77 5.61
CA CYS A 235 11.57 22.06 4.81
C CYS A 235 11.86 22.77 3.49
N ARG A 236 10.83 23.29 2.80
CA ARG A 236 11.01 24.06 1.56
C ARG A 236 11.94 25.26 1.74
N ARG A 237 11.86 25.91 2.91
CA ARG A 237 12.69 27.12 3.21
C ARG A 237 14.09 26.76 3.68
N ARG A 238 14.24 25.68 4.46
CA ARG A 238 15.52 25.30 5.08
C ARG A 238 16.38 24.41 4.20
N ASP A 239 15.77 23.43 3.52
CA ASP A 239 16.44 22.49 2.61
C ASP A 239 15.56 22.22 1.39
N PRO A 240 15.65 23.07 0.33
CA PRO A 240 14.87 22.90 -0.89
C PRO A 240 15.07 21.53 -1.55
N HIS A 241 16.26 20.92 -1.44
CA HIS A 241 16.54 19.61 -2.01
C HIS A 241 15.76 18.51 -1.29
N LEU A 242 15.67 18.57 0.05
CA LEU A 242 14.88 17.65 0.83
C LEU A 242 13.39 17.80 0.50
N PHE A 243 12.90 19.04 0.36
CA PHE A 243 11.52 19.30 -0.03
C PHE A 243 11.20 18.74 -1.43
N LEU A 244 12.06 18.95 -2.42
CA LEU A 244 11.88 18.40 -3.77
C LEU A 244 11.89 16.89 -3.78
N THR A 245 12.72 16.27 -2.92
CA THR A 245 12.77 14.82 -2.78
C THR A 245 11.48 14.26 -2.17
N LEU A 246 10.93 14.91 -1.14
CA LEU A 246 9.63 14.57 -0.56
C LEU A 246 8.49 14.74 -1.56
N ALA A 247 8.52 15.82 -2.36
CA ALA A 247 7.54 16.06 -3.41
C ALA A 247 7.62 14.99 -4.52
N GLY A 248 8.85 14.61 -4.92
CA GLY A 248 9.09 13.55 -5.91
C GLY A 248 8.60 12.19 -5.43
N GLU A 249 8.80 11.87 -4.15
CA GLU A 249 8.28 10.64 -3.53
C GLU A 249 6.74 10.64 -3.50
N ALA A 250 6.13 11.72 -3.04
CA ALA A 250 4.67 11.88 -3.01
C ALA A 250 4.05 11.79 -4.43
N PHE A 251 4.72 12.41 -5.42
CA PHE A 251 4.32 12.33 -6.82
C PHE A 251 4.37 10.88 -7.33
N PHE A 252 5.43 10.13 -7.01
CA PHE A 252 5.53 8.72 -7.39
C PHE A 252 4.38 7.88 -6.83
N TYR A 253 4.02 8.04 -5.55
CA TYR A 253 2.91 7.32 -4.95
C TYR A 253 1.55 7.75 -5.53
N CYS A 254 1.38 9.04 -5.84
CA CYS A 254 0.21 9.56 -6.55
C CYS A 254 0.07 8.91 -7.94
N LEU A 255 1.16 8.94 -8.72
CA LEU A 255 1.20 8.38 -10.07
C LEU A 255 0.96 6.87 -10.08
N SER A 256 1.64 6.13 -9.19
CA SER A 256 1.50 4.68 -9.12
C SER A 256 0.09 4.24 -8.71
N SER A 257 -0.52 4.94 -7.74
CA SER A 257 -1.90 4.67 -7.33
C SER A 257 -2.89 5.01 -8.44
N PHE A 258 -2.70 6.14 -9.15
CA PHE A 258 -3.52 6.52 -10.29
C PHE A 258 -3.39 5.52 -11.44
N ALA A 259 -2.17 5.11 -11.78
CA ALA A 259 -1.92 4.11 -12.82
C ALA A 259 -2.61 2.78 -12.50
N LEU A 260 -2.61 2.32 -11.24
CA LEU A 260 -3.31 1.10 -10.82
C LEU A 260 -4.81 1.17 -11.12
N LEU A 261 -5.46 2.31 -10.84
CA LEU A 261 -6.87 2.53 -11.13
C LEU A 261 -7.13 2.54 -12.65
N CYS A 262 -6.25 3.19 -13.42
CA CYS A 262 -6.32 3.19 -14.89
C CYS A 262 -6.13 1.78 -15.47
N ILE A 263 -5.18 0.97 -14.95
CA ILE A 263 -4.92 -0.41 -15.39
C ILE A 263 -6.16 -1.27 -15.17
N ASN A 264 -6.81 -1.17 -14.01
CA ASN A 264 -8.02 -1.92 -13.72
C ASN A 264 -9.14 -1.61 -14.73
N ASN A 265 -9.38 -0.32 -15.00
CA ASN A 265 -10.43 0.08 -15.95
C ASN A 265 -10.04 -0.20 -17.41
N LEU A 266 -8.76 -0.02 -17.77
CA LEU A 266 -8.27 -0.36 -19.11
C LEU A 266 -8.47 -1.84 -19.41
N GLY A 267 -8.07 -2.71 -18.47
CA GLY A 267 -8.21 -4.15 -18.64
C GLY A 267 -9.67 -4.60 -18.76
N ILE A 268 -10.52 -4.16 -17.82
CA ILE A 268 -11.90 -4.64 -17.73
C ILE A 268 -12.81 -3.98 -18.77
N ILE A 269 -12.82 -2.63 -18.80
CA ILE A 269 -13.83 -1.87 -19.56
C ILE A 269 -13.43 -1.75 -21.02
N GLN A 270 -12.14 -1.50 -21.30
CA GLN A 270 -11.69 -1.14 -22.66
C GLN A 270 -11.16 -2.35 -23.45
N LEU A 271 -10.51 -3.30 -22.75
CA LEU A 271 -9.91 -4.49 -23.38
C LEU A 271 -10.68 -5.79 -23.08
N SER A 272 -11.73 -5.73 -22.27
CA SER A 272 -12.57 -6.88 -21.90
C SER A 272 -11.78 -8.07 -21.32
N PHE A 273 -10.69 -7.80 -20.60
CA PHE A 273 -9.92 -8.81 -19.91
C PHE A 273 -10.68 -9.32 -18.67
N SER A 274 -10.43 -10.56 -18.28
CA SER A 274 -10.92 -11.09 -17.00
C SER A 274 -10.31 -10.34 -15.83
N LEU A 275 -10.95 -10.45 -14.65
CA LEU A 275 -10.45 -9.82 -13.42
C LEU A 275 -9.06 -10.37 -13.04
N THR A 276 -8.84 -11.67 -13.29
CA THR A 276 -7.54 -12.34 -13.13
C THR A 276 -6.46 -11.70 -13.98
N VAL A 277 -6.68 -11.59 -15.29
CA VAL A 277 -5.70 -11.02 -16.22
C VAL A 277 -5.40 -9.57 -15.87
N THR A 278 -6.41 -8.81 -15.52
CA THR A 278 -6.26 -7.40 -15.11
C THR A 278 -5.43 -7.27 -13.83
N SER A 279 -5.67 -8.14 -12.83
CA SER A 279 -4.85 -8.17 -11.62
C SER A 279 -3.40 -8.54 -11.90
N LEU A 280 -3.13 -9.46 -12.83
CA LEU A 280 -1.76 -9.83 -13.21
C LEU A 280 -1.01 -8.67 -13.88
N LEU A 281 -1.68 -7.78 -14.62
CA LEU A 281 -1.05 -6.55 -15.13
C LEU A 281 -0.61 -5.62 -14.00
N SER A 282 -1.43 -5.47 -12.97
CA SER A 282 -1.07 -4.70 -11.78
C SER A 282 0.13 -5.30 -11.04
N VAL A 283 0.15 -6.62 -10.91
CA VAL A 283 1.29 -7.37 -10.33
C VAL A 283 2.55 -7.23 -11.17
N ALA A 284 2.45 -7.25 -12.50
CA ALA A 284 3.59 -7.05 -13.39
C ALA A 284 4.30 -5.71 -13.14
N MET A 285 3.55 -4.62 -12.99
CA MET A 285 4.09 -3.31 -12.64
C MET A 285 4.80 -3.33 -11.28
N MET A 286 4.21 -4.00 -10.27
CA MET A 286 4.80 -4.08 -8.93
C MET A 286 6.05 -4.96 -8.89
N ILE A 287 6.08 -6.07 -9.62
CA ILE A 287 7.30 -6.88 -9.80
C ILE A 287 8.40 -6.02 -10.42
N GLY A 288 8.05 -5.22 -11.43
CA GLY A 288 8.97 -4.25 -12.01
C GLY A 288 9.56 -3.31 -10.95
N ILE A 289 8.72 -2.72 -10.08
CA ILE A 289 9.17 -1.84 -8.98
C ILE A 289 10.14 -2.59 -8.05
N CYS A 290 9.87 -3.84 -7.71
CA CYS A 290 10.76 -4.64 -6.87
C CYS A 290 12.12 -4.85 -7.55
N VAL A 291 12.12 -5.25 -8.83
CA VAL A 291 13.37 -5.44 -9.62
C VAL A 291 14.15 -4.13 -9.72
N GLY A 292 13.49 -3.03 -10.07
CA GLY A 292 14.10 -1.71 -10.16
C GLY A 292 14.68 -1.24 -8.83
N SER A 293 14.00 -1.51 -7.72
CA SER A 293 14.47 -1.19 -6.38
C SER A 293 15.76 -1.95 -6.00
N VAL A 294 15.84 -3.24 -6.36
CA VAL A 294 17.06 -4.04 -6.16
C VAL A 294 18.21 -3.52 -7.02
N LEU A 295 17.92 -3.18 -8.28
CA LEU A 295 18.92 -2.60 -9.17
C LEU A 295 19.43 -1.24 -8.66
N ALA A 296 18.53 -0.38 -8.16
CA ALA A 296 18.88 0.91 -7.59
C ALA A 296 19.86 0.79 -6.41
N GLY A 297 19.73 -0.27 -5.60
CA GLY A 297 20.62 -0.53 -4.47
C GLY A 297 22.08 -0.81 -4.84
N ARG A 298 22.39 -1.02 -6.13
CA ARG A 298 23.77 -1.22 -6.63
C ARG A 298 24.50 0.09 -6.95
N TYR A 299 23.80 1.22 -6.91
CA TYR A 299 24.36 2.52 -7.25
C TYR A 299 24.67 3.33 -6.00
N GLU A 300 25.85 3.98 -5.99
CA GLU A 300 26.28 4.84 -4.90
C GLU A 300 25.64 6.24 -4.99
N ALA A 301 25.57 6.94 -3.85
CA ALA A 301 24.92 8.25 -3.70
C ALA A 301 25.31 9.31 -4.76
N PRO A 302 26.57 9.46 -5.21
CA PRO A 302 26.92 10.48 -6.21
C PRO A 302 26.29 10.27 -7.59
N SER A 303 25.90 9.02 -7.92
CA SER A 303 25.31 8.67 -9.22
C SER A 303 23.78 8.72 -9.25
N TRP A 304 23.10 8.97 -8.13
CA TRP A 304 21.64 8.96 -8.05
C TRP A 304 20.96 9.90 -9.05
N ARG A 305 21.43 11.15 -9.21
CA ARG A 305 20.84 12.07 -10.19
C ARG A 305 20.94 11.58 -11.63
N ARG A 306 22.03 10.89 -11.98
CA ARG A 306 22.23 10.35 -13.35
C ARG A 306 21.26 9.23 -13.68
N ILE A 307 20.74 8.52 -12.66
CA ILE A 307 19.84 7.37 -12.85
C ILE A 307 18.38 7.82 -12.69
N MET A 308 18.10 8.70 -11.72
CA MET A 308 16.75 9.08 -11.36
C MET A 308 16.01 9.80 -12.49
N VAL A 309 16.68 10.72 -13.23
CA VAL A 309 16.06 11.45 -14.33
C VAL A 309 15.70 10.52 -15.51
N PRO A 310 16.62 9.70 -16.06
CA PRO A 310 16.24 8.78 -17.13
C PRO A 310 15.26 7.68 -16.67
N ALA A 311 15.34 7.25 -15.40
CA ALA A 311 14.37 6.30 -14.84
C ALA A 311 12.97 6.92 -14.76
N GLY A 312 12.86 8.15 -14.29
CA GLY A 312 11.58 8.86 -14.29
C GLY A 312 11.02 9.08 -15.69
N ALA A 313 11.88 9.43 -16.67
CA ALA A 313 11.48 9.54 -18.05
C ALA A 313 11.01 8.17 -18.61
N GLY A 314 11.72 7.08 -18.31
CA GLY A 314 11.33 5.72 -18.67
C GLY A 314 9.98 5.31 -18.08
N LEU A 315 9.73 5.64 -16.81
CA LEU A 315 8.43 5.44 -16.15
C LEU A 315 7.31 6.16 -16.92
N GLY A 316 7.50 7.44 -17.23
CA GLY A 316 6.50 8.23 -17.96
C GLY A 316 6.27 7.71 -19.38
N LEU A 317 7.34 7.38 -20.12
CA LEU A 317 7.24 6.79 -21.48
C LEU A 317 6.53 5.44 -21.47
N GLY A 318 6.86 4.57 -20.53
CA GLY A 318 6.22 3.26 -20.41
C GLY A 318 4.72 3.35 -20.13
N LEU A 319 4.28 4.23 -19.22
CA LEU A 319 2.86 4.48 -18.98
C LEU A 319 2.18 5.11 -20.19
N MET A 320 2.82 6.09 -20.85
CA MET A 320 2.29 6.72 -22.05
C MET A 320 2.07 5.70 -23.17
N LEU A 321 3.06 4.84 -23.46
CA LEU A 321 2.97 3.81 -24.48
C LEU A 321 1.99 2.69 -24.11
N SER A 322 1.80 2.41 -22.81
CA SER A 322 0.77 1.47 -22.36
C SER A 322 -0.65 1.92 -22.76
N GLY A 323 -0.90 3.23 -22.80
CA GLY A 323 -2.17 3.78 -23.29
C GLY A 323 -2.46 3.51 -24.77
N LEU A 324 -1.50 3.06 -25.56
CA LEU A 324 -1.70 2.67 -26.97
C LEU A 324 -2.23 1.24 -27.14
N ALA A 325 -2.34 0.46 -26.06
CA ALA A 325 -2.76 -0.94 -26.12
C ALA A 325 -4.08 -1.18 -26.90
N PRO A 326 -5.14 -0.34 -26.77
CA PRO A 326 -6.39 -0.55 -27.53
C PRO A 326 -6.26 -0.41 -29.05
N LEU A 327 -5.16 0.19 -29.53
CA LEU A 327 -4.89 0.33 -30.96
C LEU A 327 -4.22 -0.92 -31.57
N LEU A 328 -3.80 -1.86 -30.73
CA LEU A 328 -3.12 -3.08 -31.15
C LEU A 328 -4.12 -4.22 -31.40
N PRO A 329 -3.77 -5.20 -32.26
CA PRO A 329 -4.51 -6.46 -32.36
C PRO A 329 -4.66 -7.13 -30.99
N GLU A 330 -5.79 -7.79 -30.73
CA GLU A 330 -6.11 -8.39 -29.43
C GLU A 330 -5.00 -9.30 -28.89
N ALA A 331 -4.39 -10.12 -29.77
CA ALA A 331 -3.30 -11.03 -29.39
C ALA A 331 -2.05 -10.31 -28.84
N LEU A 332 -1.84 -9.03 -29.18
CA LEU A 332 -0.69 -8.24 -28.77
C LEU A 332 -0.97 -7.34 -27.56
N GLN A 333 -2.25 -7.11 -27.19
CA GLN A 333 -2.62 -6.18 -26.13
C GLN A 333 -2.04 -6.58 -24.77
N PHE A 334 -2.24 -7.84 -24.35
CA PHE A 334 -1.71 -8.34 -23.09
C PHE A 334 -0.18 -8.36 -23.04
N PRO A 335 0.55 -8.95 -24.00
CA PRO A 335 2.02 -8.92 -24.02
C PRO A 335 2.59 -7.50 -23.99
N TRP A 336 1.99 -6.58 -24.73
CA TRP A 336 2.37 -5.17 -24.77
C TRP A 336 2.25 -4.51 -23.41
N LEU A 337 1.08 -4.62 -22.79
CA LEU A 337 0.84 -4.07 -21.45
C LEU A 337 1.76 -4.71 -20.40
N PHE A 338 1.89 -6.04 -20.42
CA PHE A 338 2.74 -6.75 -19.47
C PHE A 338 4.18 -6.26 -19.53
N LEU A 339 4.75 -6.14 -20.75
CA LEU A 339 6.10 -5.65 -20.97
C LEU A 339 6.27 -4.19 -20.50
N LEU A 340 5.39 -3.30 -20.96
CA LEU A 340 5.53 -1.87 -20.69
C LEU A 340 5.24 -1.52 -19.22
N LEU A 341 4.27 -2.18 -18.57
CA LEU A 341 3.99 -1.99 -17.16
C LEU A 341 5.13 -2.53 -16.28
N THR A 342 5.71 -3.69 -16.65
CA THR A 342 6.92 -4.19 -15.96
C THR A 342 8.08 -3.22 -16.15
N PHE A 343 8.32 -2.74 -17.37
CA PHE A 343 9.35 -1.73 -17.65
C PHE A 343 9.12 -0.44 -16.85
N SER A 344 7.90 0.08 -16.86
CA SER A 344 7.52 1.26 -16.07
C SER A 344 7.77 1.02 -14.58
N GLY A 345 7.45 -0.18 -14.09
CA GLY A 345 7.74 -0.59 -12.73
C GLY A 345 9.23 -0.56 -12.42
N VAL A 346 10.08 -1.16 -13.27
CA VAL A 346 11.55 -1.14 -13.10
C VAL A 346 12.07 0.29 -13.03
N CYS A 347 11.64 1.13 -13.95
CA CYS A 347 11.97 2.55 -13.95
C CYS A 347 11.47 3.25 -12.68
N GLY A 348 10.27 2.92 -12.22
CA GLY A 348 9.70 3.43 -10.98
C GLY A 348 10.52 3.07 -9.75
N GLY A 349 11.00 1.83 -9.64
CA GLY A 349 11.89 1.39 -8.56
C GLY A 349 13.25 2.11 -8.58
N LEU A 350 13.84 2.26 -9.77
CA LEU A 350 15.08 3.02 -9.98
C LEU A 350 14.92 4.51 -9.62
N TYR A 351 13.74 5.09 -9.82
CA TYR A 351 13.41 6.45 -9.45
C TYR A 351 13.18 6.60 -7.93
N LEU A 352 12.41 5.71 -7.33
CA LEU A 352 11.95 5.81 -5.94
C LEU A 352 13.08 5.63 -4.91
N ILE A 353 13.93 4.61 -5.09
CA ILE A 353 14.93 4.22 -4.06
C ILE A 353 15.93 5.34 -3.75
N PRO A 354 16.51 6.07 -4.73
CA PRO A 354 17.34 7.23 -4.44
C PRO A 354 16.63 8.31 -3.61
N LEU A 355 15.33 8.59 -3.90
CA LEU A 355 14.54 9.56 -3.15
C LEU A 355 14.39 9.13 -1.68
N VAL A 356 13.94 7.90 -1.45
CA VAL A 356 13.77 7.34 -0.09
C VAL A 356 15.10 7.34 0.67
N SER A 357 16.20 6.95 0.01
CA SER A 357 17.52 6.94 0.62
C SER A 357 17.99 8.34 1.02
N PHE A 358 17.75 9.34 0.16
CA PHE A 358 18.09 10.73 0.46
C PHE A 358 17.30 11.26 1.66
N ILE A 359 15.99 10.98 1.74
CA ILE A 359 15.12 11.35 2.85
C ILE A 359 15.62 10.73 4.17
N GLN A 360 16.16 9.53 4.14
CA GLN A 360 16.66 8.83 5.35
C GLN A 360 18.03 9.32 5.82
N VAL A 361 18.90 9.75 4.89
CA VAL A 361 20.30 10.09 5.20
C VAL A 361 20.47 11.59 5.44
N ARG A 362 19.78 12.44 4.68
CA ARG A 362 19.95 13.90 4.68
C ARG A 362 19.65 14.60 6.00
N PRO A 363 18.55 14.28 6.72
CA PRO A 363 18.19 14.99 7.95
C PRO A 363 19.15 14.69 9.11
N ALA A 364 19.36 15.68 9.98
CA ALA A 364 20.05 15.48 11.26
C ALA A 364 19.36 14.38 12.09
N ALA A 365 20.13 13.68 12.92
CA ALA A 365 19.62 12.56 13.73
C ALA A 365 18.38 12.93 14.58
N THR A 366 18.34 14.18 15.07
CA THR A 366 17.22 14.73 15.87
C THR A 366 15.96 15.02 15.05
N GLU A 367 16.07 15.17 13.73
CA GLU A 367 14.96 15.51 12.83
C GLU A 367 14.49 14.35 11.96
N LYS A 368 15.21 13.22 11.97
CA LYS A 368 14.88 12.04 11.14
C LYS A 368 13.44 11.56 11.34
N GLY A 369 12.99 11.43 12.58
CA GLY A 369 11.63 10.98 12.88
C GLY A 369 10.54 11.90 12.31
N LYS A 370 10.76 13.23 12.41
CA LYS A 370 9.85 14.23 11.83
C LYS A 370 9.82 14.13 10.30
N THR A 371 10.99 14.03 9.67
CA THR A 371 11.11 13.94 8.21
C THR A 371 10.44 12.68 7.67
N LEU A 372 10.64 11.52 8.31
CA LEU A 372 9.96 10.28 7.93
C LEU A 372 8.44 10.36 8.13
N GLY A 373 7.99 11.06 9.17
CA GLY A 373 6.56 11.34 9.37
C GLY A 373 5.98 12.19 8.23
N ILE A 374 6.71 13.24 7.78
CA ILE A 374 6.29 14.07 6.64
C ILE A 374 6.30 13.25 5.34
N SER A 375 7.32 12.42 5.10
CA SER A 375 7.39 11.52 3.94
C SER A 375 6.14 10.63 3.88
N ASN A 376 5.84 9.92 4.96
CA ASN A 376 4.66 9.06 5.04
C ASN A 376 3.34 9.84 4.81
N PHE A 377 3.18 11.00 5.46
CA PHE A 377 2.04 11.89 5.25
C PHE A 377 1.91 12.33 3.79
N SER A 378 3.01 12.74 3.15
CA SER A 378 3.02 13.18 1.76
C SER A 378 2.69 12.06 0.78
N CYS A 379 3.21 10.85 1.00
CA CYS A 379 2.91 9.67 0.19
C CYS A 379 1.42 9.32 0.22
N PHE A 380 0.83 9.24 1.41
CA PHE A 380 -0.60 8.94 1.54
C PHE A 380 -1.50 10.10 1.06
N SER A 381 -1.03 11.35 1.18
CA SER A 381 -1.71 12.49 0.56
C SER A 381 -1.70 12.38 -0.97
N GLY A 382 -0.60 11.91 -1.56
CA GLY A 382 -0.52 11.59 -3.00
C GLY A 382 -1.50 10.50 -3.41
N ILE A 383 -1.59 9.40 -2.64
CA ILE A 383 -2.57 8.31 -2.90
C ILE A 383 -4.01 8.82 -2.75
N LEU A 384 -4.30 9.61 -1.71
CA LEU A 384 -5.62 10.24 -1.52
C LEU A 384 -6.00 11.10 -2.72
N LEU A 385 -5.09 11.97 -3.15
CA LEU A 385 -5.29 12.87 -4.28
C LEU A 385 -5.51 12.09 -5.58
N SER A 386 -4.74 11.03 -5.82
CA SER A 386 -4.90 10.17 -7.01
C SER A 386 -6.30 9.57 -7.11
N GLY A 387 -6.84 9.07 -5.98
CA GLY A 387 -8.19 8.52 -5.92
C GLY A 387 -9.27 9.58 -6.19
N LEU A 388 -9.13 10.78 -5.64
CA LEU A 388 -10.06 11.89 -5.88
C LEU A 388 -10.01 12.39 -7.33
N ILE A 389 -8.80 12.52 -7.91
CA ILE A 389 -8.63 12.87 -9.32
C ILE A 389 -9.28 11.80 -10.21
N PHE A 390 -9.03 10.52 -9.90
CA PHE A 390 -9.62 9.42 -10.66
C PHE A 390 -11.14 9.39 -10.55
N ALA A 391 -11.71 9.62 -9.36
CA ALA A 391 -13.16 9.70 -9.16
C ALA A 391 -13.82 10.79 -10.01
N TRP A 392 -13.11 11.89 -10.25
CA TRP A 392 -13.57 13.00 -11.08
C TRP A 392 -13.37 12.73 -12.59
N LEU A 393 -12.23 12.15 -12.97
CA LEU A 393 -11.85 11.89 -14.36
C LEU A 393 -12.28 10.51 -14.89
N GLY A 394 -12.84 9.64 -14.06
CA GLY A 394 -13.05 8.21 -14.37
C GLY A 394 -13.89 7.92 -15.61
N LYS A 395 -14.69 8.88 -16.07
CA LYS A 395 -15.46 8.79 -17.33
C LYS A 395 -14.61 8.99 -18.60
N VAL A 396 -13.38 9.49 -18.46
CA VAL A 396 -12.45 9.61 -19.58
C VAL A 396 -11.93 8.20 -19.91
N PRO A 397 -11.78 7.85 -21.21
CA PRO A 397 -11.26 6.52 -21.58
C PRO A 397 -9.97 6.17 -20.84
N PRO A 398 -9.88 5.00 -20.20
CA PRO A 398 -8.76 4.62 -19.33
C PRO A 398 -7.40 4.68 -20.02
N ALA A 399 -7.33 4.34 -21.32
CA ALA A 399 -6.12 4.45 -22.12
C ALA A 399 -5.59 5.88 -22.19
N TRP A 400 -6.47 6.88 -22.33
CA TRP A 400 -6.08 8.29 -22.34
C TRP A 400 -5.62 8.77 -20.97
N LEU A 401 -6.26 8.29 -19.89
CA LEU A 401 -5.84 8.62 -18.53
C LEU A 401 -4.46 8.05 -18.26
N LEU A 402 -4.21 6.81 -18.66
CA LEU A 402 -2.91 6.16 -18.48
C LEU A 402 -1.82 6.88 -19.31
N ALA A 403 -2.08 7.19 -20.57
CA ALA A 403 -1.17 7.95 -21.42
C ALA A 403 -0.91 9.36 -20.85
N GLY A 404 -1.97 10.06 -20.44
CA GLY A 404 -1.88 11.39 -19.82
C GLY A 404 -1.07 11.39 -18.53
N SER A 405 -1.21 10.34 -17.71
CA SER A 405 -0.39 10.19 -16.50
C SER A 405 1.10 10.05 -16.83
N GLY A 406 1.43 9.33 -17.91
CA GLY A 406 2.79 9.22 -18.43
C GLY A 406 3.35 10.57 -18.91
N ILE A 407 2.55 11.35 -19.63
CA ILE A 407 2.92 12.72 -20.06
C ILE A 407 3.14 13.62 -18.84
N GLY A 408 2.24 13.54 -17.85
CA GLY A 408 2.37 14.27 -16.59
C GLY A 408 3.66 13.92 -15.84
N ALA A 409 4.06 12.64 -15.87
CA ALA A 409 5.33 12.20 -15.29
C ALA A 409 6.54 12.80 -16.02
N LEU A 410 6.53 12.82 -17.35
CA LEU A 410 7.59 13.44 -18.14
C LEU A 410 7.71 14.94 -17.85
N ALA A 411 6.58 15.65 -17.77
CA ALA A 411 6.54 17.07 -17.45
C ALA A 411 7.01 17.39 -16.01
N PHE A 412 6.78 16.50 -15.04
CA PHE A 412 7.21 16.69 -13.66
C PHE A 412 8.74 16.51 -13.50
N ILE A 413 9.37 15.67 -14.33
CA ILE A 413 10.78 15.30 -14.22
C ILE A 413 11.67 16.24 -15.05
N SER A 414 11.10 16.90 -16.09
CA SER A 414 11.81 17.91 -16.90
C SER A 414 12.09 19.19 -16.12
#